data_e6db6ca72ee5c888fde5a41ed07a620e
#
_entry.id   e6db6ca72ee5c888fde5a41ed07a620e
#
_cell.length_a   1.000
_cell.length_b   1.000
_cell.length_c   1.000
_cell.angle_alpha   90.00
_cell.angle_beta   90.00
_cell.angle_gamma   90.00
#
_symmetry.space_group_name_H-M   'P 1'
#
loop_
_entity.id
_entity.type
_entity.pdbx_description
1 polymer ?
#
loop_
_entity_poly.entity_id
_entity_poly.type
_entity_poly.pdbx_seq_one_letter_code
_entity_poly.pdbx_strand_id
1 'polypeptide(L)'
;MNKIAKTFVAGSIVFGTALGISVSNEGVSQTEAQAATTQPWYEYSGYTSKGGDFVLDQSFYNGLKAGNVEFNGIKVNSQYTSDTATKTIYDQTFQQINGNKANSVTFDIQNKAVSFKDIRVQYGQNYEYQEPINGEKKASGDGLYGYDVGKGHIVFYVSNGYVKSATLS
;
A
#
# COMPACT_ATOMS: atom_id res chain seq x y z
N MET A 1 27.13 -9.47 -11.17
CA MET A 1 26.16 -9.31 -10.05
C MET A 1 25.70 -7.87 -10.04
N ASN A 2 24.59 -7.58 -10.69
CA ASN A 2 24.04 -6.21 -10.72
C ASN A 2 23.18 -6.00 -9.47
N LYS A 3 23.69 -5.15 -8.57
CA LYS A 3 22.92 -4.68 -7.42
C LYS A 3 21.87 -3.69 -7.96
N ILE A 4 20.61 -4.11 -7.98
CA ILE A 4 19.50 -3.20 -8.26
C ILE A 4 19.34 -2.35 -7.00
N ALA A 5 19.66 -1.07 -7.11
CA ALA A 5 19.48 -0.10 -6.04
C ALA A 5 17.96 0.06 -5.82
N LYS A 6 17.51 -0.27 -4.62
CA LYS A 6 16.15 0.06 -4.17
C LYS A 6 16.14 1.56 -3.88
N THR A 7 15.58 2.35 -4.78
CA THR A 7 15.35 3.76 -4.52
C THR A 7 14.04 3.87 -3.77
N PHE A 8 14.11 3.93 -2.45
CA PHE A 8 12.97 4.34 -1.65
C PHE A 8 12.88 5.86 -1.74
N VAL A 9 11.94 6.37 -2.47
CA VAL A 9 11.53 7.77 -2.32
C VAL A 9 10.59 7.82 -1.12
N ALA A 10 11.16 7.88 0.07
CA ALA A 10 10.41 8.28 1.24
C ALA A 10 9.97 9.72 0.99
N GLY A 11 8.66 9.93 0.82
CA GLY A 11 8.09 11.26 0.71
C GLY A 11 8.51 12.08 1.93
N SER A 12 9.41 13.02 1.72
CA SER A 12 9.85 13.94 2.76
C SER A 12 8.67 14.72 3.27
N ILE A 13 8.30 14.51 4.54
CA ILE A 13 7.38 15.40 5.23
C ILE A 13 8.17 16.69 5.45
N VAL A 14 8.00 17.65 4.57
CA VAL A 14 8.51 19.01 4.78
C VAL A 14 7.61 19.65 5.83
N PHE A 15 8.04 19.59 7.08
CA PHE A 15 7.54 20.50 8.10
C PHE A 15 8.07 21.88 7.76
N GLY A 16 7.25 22.66 7.05
CA GLY A 16 7.49 24.09 6.90
C GLY A 16 7.36 24.76 8.26
N THR A 17 8.49 25.01 8.92
CA THR A 17 8.53 25.95 10.04
C THR A 17 8.29 27.33 9.47
N ALA A 18 7.08 27.86 9.63
CA ALA A 18 6.80 29.26 9.41
C ALA A 18 7.60 30.07 10.45
N LEU A 19 8.72 30.61 10.03
CA LEU A 19 9.39 31.64 10.82
C LEU A 19 8.54 32.91 10.76
N GLY A 20 7.87 33.19 11.88
CA GLY A 20 7.11 34.40 12.05
C GLY A 20 8.02 35.63 11.95
N ILE A 21 7.85 36.42 10.90
CA ILE A 21 8.34 37.78 10.86
C ILE A 21 7.18 38.66 11.32
N SER A 22 7.25 39.09 12.58
CA SER A 22 6.37 40.12 13.08
C SER A 22 6.78 41.47 12.51
N VAL A 23 6.05 41.95 11.53
CA VAL A 23 6.11 43.36 11.11
C VAL A 23 4.79 44.00 11.56
N SER A 24 4.88 44.85 12.57
CA SER A 24 3.80 45.71 12.98
C SER A 24 3.62 46.82 11.94
N ASN A 25 2.49 46.87 11.24
CA ASN A 25 1.61 48.07 11.08
C ASN A 25 0.47 47.79 10.11
N GLU A 26 -0.72 48.15 10.59
CA GLU A 26 -1.92 48.59 9.92
C GLU A 26 -2.50 47.76 8.74
N GLY A 27 -3.57 47.02 9.04
CA GLY A 27 -4.70 46.87 8.12
C GLY A 27 -4.53 45.86 6.98
N VAL A 28 -3.97 44.68 7.25
CA VAL A 28 -3.99 43.58 6.28
C VAL A 28 -4.77 42.41 6.87
N SER A 29 -5.87 42.03 6.18
CA SER A 29 -6.59 40.79 6.42
C SER A 29 -5.58 39.67 6.48
N GLN A 30 -5.45 38.99 7.63
CA GLN A 30 -4.67 37.80 7.77
C GLN A 30 -5.34 36.70 6.92
N THR A 31 -4.86 36.50 5.73
CA THR A 31 -5.10 35.24 5.02
C THR A 31 -4.24 34.20 5.72
N GLU A 32 -4.85 33.43 6.62
CA GLU A 32 -4.20 32.27 7.19
C GLU A 32 -3.78 31.35 6.03
N ALA A 33 -2.49 31.26 5.77
CA ALA A 33 -1.95 30.28 4.85
C ALA A 33 -2.22 28.91 5.46
N GLN A 34 -3.33 28.27 5.09
CA GLN A 34 -3.55 26.88 5.39
C GLN A 34 -2.42 26.07 4.74
N ALA A 35 -1.54 25.51 5.56
CA ALA A 35 -0.56 24.54 5.10
C ALA A 35 -1.33 23.43 4.40
N ALA A 36 -1.14 23.28 3.09
CA ALA A 36 -1.72 22.17 2.34
C ALA A 36 -1.18 20.87 2.95
N THR A 37 -2.05 20.16 3.66
CA THR A 37 -1.70 18.83 4.18
C THR A 37 -1.60 17.90 2.98
N THR A 38 -0.38 17.59 2.57
CA THR A 38 -0.14 16.55 1.55
C THR A 38 -0.64 15.21 2.11
N GLN A 39 -1.58 14.60 1.40
CA GLN A 39 -2.08 13.27 1.77
C GLN A 39 -0.92 12.25 1.70
N PRO A 40 -0.81 11.33 2.65
CA PRO A 40 0.18 10.25 2.57
C PRO A 40 0.09 9.51 1.23
N TRP A 41 1.25 9.22 0.67
CA TRP A 41 1.38 8.55 -0.62
C TRP A 41 2.52 7.54 -0.55
N TYR A 42 2.37 6.43 -1.26
CA TYR A 42 3.37 5.37 -1.32
C TYR A 42 3.56 4.89 -2.76
N GLU A 43 4.79 4.75 -3.18
CA GLU A 43 5.18 4.20 -4.48
C GLU A 43 6.12 3.01 -4.30
N TYR A 44 5.83 1.94 -5.02
CA TYR A 44 6.69 0.77 -5.15
C TYR A 44 7.16 0.62 -6.59
N SER A 45 8.44 0.32 -6.80
CA SER A 45 9.00 0.04 -8.12
C SER A 45 9.83 -1.24 -8.11
N GLY A 46 9.57 -2.13 -9.06
CA GLY A 46 10.30 -3.38 -9.26
C GLY A 46 9.49 -4.63 -8.92
N TYR A 47 10.20 -5.74 -8.71
CA TYR A 47 9.63 -7.05 -8.40
C TYR A 47 9.34 -7.21 -6.91
N THR A 48 8.14 -7.64 -6.54
CA THR A 48 7.72 -7.89 -5.16
C THR A 48 8.12 -9.28 -4.66
N SER A 49 8.18 -10.28 -5.55
CA SER A 49 8.52 -11.67 -5.20
C SER A 49 9.93 -11.87 -4.64
N LYS A 50 10.79 -10.85 -4.72
CA LYS A 50 12.13 -10.82 -4.12
C LYS A 50 12.21 -9.98 -2.84
N GLY A 51 11.07 -9.64 -2.27
CA GLY A 51 10.94 -8.84 -1.07
C GLY A 51 9.52 -8.95 -0.54
N GLY A 52 8.80 -7.82 -0.44
CA GLY A 52 7.42 -7.77 0.01
C GLY A 52 7.27 -7.39 1.48
N ASP A 53 8.38 -7.23 2.20
CA ASP A 53 8.42 -6.75 3.58
C ASP A 53 7.91 -5.29 3.72
N PHE A 54 7.87 -4.54 2.61
CA PHE A 54 7.29 -3.19 2.58
C PHE A 54 5.84 -3.13 3.06
N VAL A 55 5.10 -4.24 2.99
CA VAL A 55 3.72 -4.29 3.51
C VAL A 55 3.66 -4.05 5.03
N LEU A 56 4.80 -4.17 5.73
CA LEU A 56 4.95 -3.86 7.15
C LEU A 56 5.40 -2.41 7.39
N ASP A 57 5.74 -1.66 6.34
CA ASP A 57 6.20 -0.28 6.47
C ASP A 57 5.04 0.67 6.83
N GLN A 58 5.29 1.56 7.77
CA GLN A 58 4.30 2.56 8.17
C GLN A 58 3.93 3.51 7.01
N SER A 59 4.88 3.79 6.11
CA SER A 59 4.64 4.59 4.91
C SER A 59 3.66 3.93 3.95
N PHE A 60 3.81 2.61 3.73
CA PHE A 60 2.85 1.82 2.95
C PHE A 60 1.46 1.83 3.59
N TYR A 61 1.39 1.53 4.90
CA TYR A 61 0.13 1.54 5.65
C TYR A 61 -0.59 2.90 5.55
N ASN A 62 0.16 4.00 5.69
CA ASN A 62 -0.40 5.35 5.59
C ASN A 62 -0.87 5.68 4.17
N GLY A 63 -0.11 5.28 3.14
CA GLY A 63 -0.51 5.41 1.73
C GLY A 63 -1.79 4.62 1.44
N LEU A 64 -1.86 3.36 1.90
CA LEU A 64 -3.05 2.52 1.80
C LEU A 64 -4.26 3.16 2.48
N LYS A 65 -4.08 3.64 3.71
CA LYS A 65 -5.13 4.34 4.47
C LYS A 65 -5.67 5.57 3.76
N ALA A 66 -4.82 6.28 3.04
CA ALA A 66 -5.20 7.45 2.26
C ALA A 66 -5.80 7.08 0.87
N GLY A 67 -5.67 5.83 0.42
CA GLY A 67 -6.05 5.39 -0.92
C GLY A 67 -5.09 5.87 -2.00
N ASN A 68 -3.81 6.07 -1.64
CA ASN A 68 -2.76 6.67 -2.47
C ASN A 68 -1.57 5.72 -2.57
N VAL A 69 -1.78 4.56 -3.18
CA VAL A 69 -0.71 3.59 -3.43
C VAL A 69 -0.50 3.44 -4.94
N GLU A 70 0.77 3.38 -5.33
CA GLU A 70 1.20 3.21 -6.71
C GLU A 70 2.21 2.06 -6.82
N PHE A 71 2.04 1.19 -7.81
CA PHE A 71 2.98 0.13 -8.17
C PHE A 71 3.44 0.32 -9.60
N ASN A 72 4.75 0.49 -9.80
CA ASN A 72 5.35 0.61 -11.13
C ASN A 72 4.64 1.62 -12.05
N GLY A 73 4.26 2.78 -11.50
CA GLY A 73 3.58 3.85 -12.24
C GLY A 73 2.06 3.67 -12.35
N ILE A 74 1.48 2.61 -11.76
CA ILE A 74 0.04 2.36 -11.78
C ILE A 74 -0.56 2.66 -10.40
N LYS A 75 -1.46 3.62 -10.34
CA LYS A 75 -2.24 3.97 -9.14
C LYS A 75 -3.33 2.94 -8.91
N VAL A 76 -3.46 2.46 -7.68
CA VAL A 76 -4.40 1.41 -7.32
C VAL A 76 -5.42 1.91 -6.31
N ASN A 77 -6.69 1.82 -6.68
CA ASN A 77 -7.83 2.07 -5.80
C ASN A 77 -9.09 1.50 -6.45
N SER A 78 -9.93 0.81 -5.70
CA SER A 78 -11.16 0.16 -6.16
C SER A 78 -12.16 1.09 -6.87
N GLN A 79 -12.00 2.40 -6.74
CA GLN A 79 -12.91 3.41 -7.32
C GLN A 79 -12.40 4.02 -8.63
N TYR A 80 -11.22 3.62 -9.14
CA TYR A 80 -10.60 4.35 -10.24
C TYR A 80 -11.18 4.07 -11.61
N THR A 81 -11.69 2.88 -11.88
CA THR A 81 -12.12 2.49 -13.22
C THR A 81 -13.14 1.35 -13.18
N SER A 82 -13.95 1.27 -14.21
CA SER A 82 -14.88 0.16 -14.49
C SER A 82 -14.43 -0.67 -15.70
N ASP A 83 -13.18 -0.52 -16.15
CA ASP A 83 -12.62 -1.31 -17.24
C ASP A 83 -12.52 -2.79 -16.83
N THR A 84 -12.43 -3.68 -17.83
CA THR A 84 -12.29 -5.13 -17.61
C THR A 84 -10.90 -5.66 -17.94
N ALA A 85 -9.99 -4.79 -18.41
CA ALA A 85 -8.66 -5.18 -18.81
C ALA A 85 -7.81 -5.66 -17.62
N THR A 86 -6.97 -6.65 -17.87
CA THR A 86 -5.96 -7.17 -16.93
C THR A 86 -4.58 -7.00 -17.55
N LYS A 87 -3.60 -6.58 -16.75
CA LYS A 87 -2.22 -6.41 -17.20
C LYS A 87 -1.24 -6.83 -16.11
N THR A 88 -0.18 -7.54 -16.52
CA THR A 88 0.94 -7.87 -15.65
C THR A 88 2.11 -6.95 -15.96
N ILE A 89 2.67 -6.31 -14.93
CA ILE A 89 3.88 -5.49 -15.01
C ILE A 89 4.84 -6.02 -13.94
N TYR A 90 6.03 -6.44 -14.34
CA TYR A 90 6.96 -7.24 -13.54
C TYR A 90 6.27 -8.53 -13.05
N ASP A 91 6.05 -8.67 -11.75
CA ASP A 91 5.34 -9.79 -11.10
C ASP A 91 4.03 -9.35 -10.43
N GLN A 92 3.54 -8.16 -10.75
CA GLN A 92 2.26 -7.67 -10.27
C GLN A 92 1.20 -7.79 -11.36
N THR A 93 0.04 -8.33 -10.99
CA THR A 93 -1.13 -8.43 -11.86
C THR A 93 -2.17 -7.39 -11.47
N PHE A 94 -2.39 -6.45 -12.36
CA PHE A 94 -3.38 -5.38 -12.23
C PHE A 94 -4.70 -5.80 -12.88
N GLN A 95 -5.81 -5.58 -12.17
CA GLN A 95 -7.15 -5.84 -12.70
C GLN A 95 -7.92 -4.55 -12.88
N GLN A 96 -8.79 -4.55 -13.88
CA GLN A 96 -9.58 -3.40 -14.28
C GLN A 96 -8.69 -2.16 -14.50
N ILE A 97 -7.66 -2.35 -15.34
CA ILE A 97 -6.66 -1.32 -15.62
C ILE A 97 -7.07 -0.46 -16.82
N ASN A 98 -6.93 0.86 -16.67
CA ASN A 98 -7.07 1.84 -17.74
C ASN A 98 -5.99 2.91 -17.60
N GLY A 99 -5.11 3.03 -18.61
CA GLY A 99 -3.97 3.92 -18.56
C GLY A 99 -3.03 3.60 -17.39
N ASN A 100 -2.90 4.54 -16.46
CA ASN A 100 -2.09 4.41 -15.25
C ASN A 100 -2.92 4.22 -13.96
N LYS A 101 -4.15 3.69 -14.08
CA LYS A 101 -5.05 3.44 -12.96
C LYS A 101 -5.57 2.01 -13.03
N ALA A 102 -5.68 1.34 -11.89
CA ALA A 102 -6.25 0.01 -11.76
C ALA A 102 -7.12 -0.07 -10.49
N ASN A 103 -8.12 -0.96 -10.50
CA ASN A 103 -8.95 -1.17 -9.31
C ASN A 103 -8.27 -2.05 -8.28
N SER A 104 -7.44 -2.99 -8.73
CA SER A 104 -6.67 -3.82 -7.81
C SER A 104 -5.34 -4.24 -8.39
N VAL A 105 -4.42 -4.63 -7.50
CA VAL A 105 -3.15 -5.27 -7.84
C VAL A 105 -2.94 -6.48 -6.94
N THR A 106 -2.57 -7.61 -7.56
CA THR A 106 -2.12 -8.81 -6.86
C THR A 106 -0.63 -8.98 -7.07
N PHE A 107 0.10 -9.28 -6.00
CA PHE A 107 1.54 -9.47 -6.02
C PHE A 107 2.00 -10.56 -5.05
N ASP A 108 3.08 -11.25 -5.42
CA ASP A 108 3.71 -12.26 -4.60
C ASP A 108 4.67 -11.62 -3.59
N ILE A 109 4.79 -12.26 -2.43
CA ILE A 109 5.72 -11.92 -1.36
C ILE A 109 6.76 -13.03 -1.24
N GLN A 110 8.03 -12.64 -1.09
CA GLN A 110 9.12 -13.60 -0.93
C GLN A 110 8.82 -14.58 0.19
N ASN A 111 9.06 -15.87 -0.08
CA ASN A 111 8.76 -16.91 0.89
C ASN A 111 9.43 -16.65 2.25
N LYS A 112 8.63 -16.67 3.32
CA LYS A 112 9.02 -16.41 4.71
C LYS A 112 9.51 -14.96 4.99
N ALA A 113 9.38 -14.02 4.08
CA ALA A 113 9.75 -12.62 4.33
C ALA A 113 8.80 -11.93 5.32
N VAL A 114 7.52 -12.31 5.32
CA VAL A 114 6.49 -11.71 6.16
C VAL A 114 5.73 -12.82 6.87
N SER A 115 5.72 -12.80 8.21
CA SER A 115 4.89 -13.73 8.99
C SER A 115 3.48 -13.16 9.19
N PHE A 116 2.49 -14.04 9.36
CA PHE A 116 1.14 -13.60 9.72
C PHE A 116 1.10 -12.91 11.08
N LYS A 117 2.02 -13.27 11.99
CA LYS A 117 2.16 -12.56 13.26
C LYS A 117 2.52 -11.09 13.05
N ASP A 118 3.43 -10.79 12.14
CA ASP A 118 3.84 -9.41 11.84
C ASP A 118 2.70 -8.62 11.19
N ILE A 119 1.93 -9.27 10.30
CA ILE A 119 0.70 -8.66 9.75
C ILE A 119 -0.27 -8.27 10.86
N ARG A 120 -0.52 -9.16 11.83
CA ARG A 120 -1.42 -8.83 12.95
C ARG A 120 -0.89 -7.72 13.86
N VAL A 121 0.42 -7.56 13.97
CA VAL A 121 1.03 -6.44 14.70
C VAL A 121 0.80 -5.13 13.95
N GLN A 122 0.98 -5.12 12.62
CA GLN A 122 0.86 -3.93 11.79
C GLN A 122 -0.60 -3.52 11.52
N TYR A 123 -1.47 -4.50 11.20
CA TYR A 123 -2.85 -4.26 10.75
C TYR A 123 -3.91 -4.50 11.82
N GLY A 124 -3.54 -5.15 12.93
CA GLY A 124 -4.45 -5.44 14.03
C GLY A 124 -5.08 -6.84 13.95
N GLN A 125 -6.07 -7.04 14.84
CA GLN A 125 -6.79 -8.33 14.98
C GLN A 125 -8.17 -8.32 14.29
N ASN A 126 -8.57 -7.17 13.75
CA ASN A 126 -9.86 -7.03 13.10
C ASN A 126 -9.72 -7.28 11.60
N TYR A 127 -9.93 -8.51 11.19
CA TYR A 127 -9.83 -8.97 9.80
C TYR A 127 -11.02 -9.84 9.43
N GLU A 128 -11.34 -9.88 8.14
CA GLU A 128 -12.20 -10.88 7.55
C GLU A 128 -11.38 -12.11 7.19
N TYR A 129 -11.87 -13.30 7.58
CA TYR A 129 -11.19 -14.56 7.27
C TYR A 129 -12.02 -15.40 6.29
N GLN A 130 -11.35 -15.91 5.26
CA GLN A 130 -11.91 -16.88 4.33
C GLN A 130 -10.96 -18.07 4.19
N GLU A 131 -11.50 -19.27 4.34
CA GLU A 131 -10.76 -20.50 4.08
C GLU A 131 -10.32 -20.59 2.61
N PRO A 132 -9.15 -21.18 2.33
CA PRO A 132 -8.72 -21.44 0.96
C PRO A 132 -9.70 -22.37 0.25
N ILE A 133 -10.07 -22.05 -0.99
CA ILE A 133 -11.12 -22.72 -1.76
C ILE A 133 -10.71 -24.14 -2.20
N ASN A 134 -9.41 -24.44 -2.27
CA ASN A 134 -8.90 -25.72 -2.78
C ASN A 134 -8.64 -26.69 -1.64
N GLY A 135 -9.26 -27.91 -1.71
CA GLY A 135 -9.25 -28.94 -0.68
C GLY A 135 -7.91 -29.59 -0.31
N GLU A 136 -6.80 -28.86 -0.41
CA GLU A 136 -5.52 -29.28 0.09
C GLU A 136 -5.53 -29.34 1.62
N LYS A 137 -4.79 -30.29 2.20
CA LYS A 137 -4.58 -30.40 3.64
C LYS A 137 -3.94 -29.11 4.15
N LYS A 138 -4.72 -28.30 4.85
CA LYS A 138 -4.36 -26.97 5.31
C LYS A 138 -3.77 -27.05 6.70
N ALA A 139 -2.71 -26.32 6.93
CA ALA A 139 -2.29 -26.03 8.29
C ALA A 139 -3.34 -25.13 8.96
N SER A 140 -3.50 -25.26 10.27
CA SER A 140 -4.40 -24.38 11.02
C SER A 140 -3.96 -22.92 10.83
N GLY A 141 -4.88 -22.06 10.37
CA GLY A 141 -4.61 -20.65 10.10
C GLY A 141 -4.18 -20.32 8.67
N ASP A 142 -4.15 -21.29 7.75
CA ASP A 142 -4.01 -21.00 6.33
C ASP A 142 -5.31 -20.39 5.80
N GLY A 143 -5.21 -19.37 4.95
CA GLY A 143 -6.40 -18.70 4.38
C GLY A 143 -6.13 -17.29 3.89
N LEU A 144 -7.24 -16.63 3.55
CA LEU A 144 -7.26 -15.24 3.14
C LEU A 144 -7.67 -14.37 4.33
N TYR A 145 -6.92 -13.31 4.55
CA TYR A 145 -7.12 -12.36 5.64
C TYR A 145 -7.27 -10.95 5.07
N GLY A 146 -8.49 -10.43 5.07
CA GLY A 146 -8.85 -9.11 4.54
C GLY A 146 -8.85 -8.05 5.63
N TYR A 147 -8.26 -6.89 5.33
CA TYR A 147 -8.21 -5.73 6.21
C TYR A 147 -8.71 -4.50 5.47
N ASP A 148 -9.69 -3.82 6.07
CA ASP A 148 -10.06 -2.47 5.67
C ASP A 148 -9.13 -1.46 6.36
N VAL A 149 -8.43 -0.68 5.57
CA VAL A 149 -7.47 0.33 6.05
C VAL A 149 -7.84 1.69 5.47
N GLY A 150 -8.74 2.39 6.14
CA GLY A 150 -9.20 3.70 5.69
C GLY A 150 -9.91 3.66 4.35
N LYS A 151 -9.27 4.17 3.28
CA LYS A 151 -9.81 4.16 1.92
C LYS A 151 -9.35 2.96 1.09
N GLY A 152 -8.40 2.18 1.58
CA GLY A 152 -7.87 1.01 0.89
C GLY A 152 -8.29 -0.28 1.57
N HIS A 153 -8.24 -1.36 0.81
CA HIS A 153 -8.47 -2.72 1.27
C HIS A 153 -7.31 -3.60 0.84
N ILE A 154 -6.84 -4.48 1.73
CA ILE A 154 -5.78 -5.42 1.42
C ILE A 154 -6.12 -6.82 1.93
N VAL A 155 -5.95 -7.82 1.08
CA VAL A 155 -6.14 -9.23 1.40
C VAL A 155 -4.81 -9.95 1.35
N PHE A 156 -4.42 -10.61 2.43
CA PHE A 156 -3.22 -11.45 2.50
C PHE A 156 -3.58 -12.92 2.39
N TYR A 157 -2.96 -13.62 1.45
CA TYR A 157 -2.98 -15.08 1.43
C TYR A 157 -1.87 -15.63 2.32
N VAL A 158 -2.26 -16.36 3.36
CA VAL A 158 -1.35 -16.96 4.35
C VAL A 158 -1.31 -18.47 4.18
N SER A 159 -0.12 -19.05 4.17
CA SER A 159 0.10 -20.49 4.20
C SER A 159 1.30 -20.83 5.06
N ASN A 160 1.12 -21.83 5.94
CA ASN A 160 2.12 -22.26 6.91
C ASN A 160 2.65 -21.09 7.79
N GLY A 161 1.75 -20.17 8.18
CA GLY A 161 2.04 -19.01 9.02
C GLY A 161 2.77 -17.86 8.35
N TYR A 162 2.98 -17.91 7.02
CA TYR A 162 3.64 -16.86 6.25
C TYR A 162 2.77 -16.36 5.11
N VAL A 163 2.86 -15.07 4.82
CA VAL A 163 2.21 -14.46 3.67
C VAL A 163 2.89 -14.93 2.39
N LYS A 164 2.07 -15.34 1.41
CA LYS A 164 2.52 -15.79 0.08
C LYS A 164 2.27 -14.73 -0.97
N SER A 165 1.11 -14.09 -0.89
CA SER A 165 0.73 -13.01 -1.81
C SER A 165 -0.20 -12.04 -1.10
N ALA A 166 -0.37 -10.87 -1.72
CA ALA A 166 -1.34 -9.88 -1.29
C ALA A 166 -2.10 -9.31 -2.49
N THR A 167 -3.37 -8.97 -2.25
CA THR A 167 -4.20 -8.21 -3.21
C THR A 167 -4.63 -6.92 -2.55
N LEU A 168 -4.35 -5.80 -3.21
CA LEU A 168 -4.69 -4.45 -2.77
C LEU A 168 -5.76 -3.87 -3.71
N SER A 169 -6.76 -3.16 -3.14
CA SER A 169 -7.80 -2.45 -3.89
C SER A 169 -8.27 -1.17 -3.18
#